data_e3a29cd826d80ba93f061fd6d883d423
#
_entry.id   e3a29cd826d80ba93f061fd6d883d423
#
_cell.length_a   1.000
_cell.length_b   1.000
_cell.length_c   1.000
_cell.angle_alpha   90.00
_cell.angle_beta   90.00
_cell.angle_gamma   90.00
#
_symmetry.space_group_name_H-M   'P 1'
#
loop_
_entity.id
_entity.type
_entity.pdbx_description
1 polymer ?
#
loop_
_entity_poly.entity_id
_entity_poly.type
_entity_poly.pdbx_seq_one_letter_code
_entity_poly.pdbx_strand_id
1 'polypeptide(L)'
;MTMSAARKPFPFREFEPKWQARWESEQTFRTPGPGDAGFNPAKPKFYVLDMFPYPSGTGLHVGHPEGYTATDIIGRYKRMTGHNVLHPMGYDSFGLPAEQYAIKTGQHPAITTAANIDNFRRQLKSLGFAYDWNREIATTDPEYVRWTQWIFLQLYHAYFCEEKNQARPVADLEASGWTREQIDNVRLAYVADTPVWWSPDLGTVLANEEVEEWKAKGHTVERRPLRQWMLRITKYAQRLIDELDTLDWPEGIKLLQKNWIGRSEGASVRFEISNCNLQIEVFTTRPDTLFGATYMVLAPEHPYLPEITTPAQQSAVAAYQKAIASKSDMDRGDLNKDKSGVFTGAFAVNPANHEQIPIWIADYVMMGYGTGAIMAVPAHDERDFEFAQRFNLPIKQVVSSNTGGPPVMDKRGTGGPPVMDKRGTGGPPVMDKRGTGGPPVMDKRGTGGPPVMDK
;
A
#
# COMPACT_ATOMS: atom_id res chain seq x y z
N MET A 1 62.08 -19.00 10.29
CA MET A 1 60.74 -18.60 9.82
C MET A 1 59.92 -19.87 9.62
N THR A 2 59.10 -20.24 10.61
CA THR A 2 58.23 -21.41 10.55
C THR A 2 57.05 -21.06 9.66
N MET A 3 56.93 -21.72 8.50
CA MET A 3 55.77 -21.62 7.62
C MET A 3 54.52 -22.00 8.44
N SER A 4 53.64 -21.04 8.64
CA SER A 4 52.30 -21.29 9.21
C SER A 4 51.63 -22.36 8.37
N ALA A 5 51.30 -23.50 8.95
CA ALA A 5 50.55 -24.55 8.29
C ALA A 5 49.18 -23.94 7.87
N ALA A 6 48.95 -23.88 6.56
CA ALA A 6 47.68 -23.39 6.02
C ALA A 6 46.52 -24.15 6.68
N ARG A 7 45.62 -23.45 7.37
CA ARG A 7 44.42 -24.06 7.97
C ARG A 7 43.69 -24.81 6.88
N LYS A 8 43.45 -26.12 7.06
CA LYS A 8 42.61 -26.89 6.16
C LYS A 8 41.22 -26.23 6.09
N PRO A 9 40.65 -26.03 4.90
CA PRO A 9 39.29 -25.50 4.80
C PRO A 9 38.30 -26.41 5.54
N PHE A 10 37.32 -25.82 6.19
CA PHE A 10 36.27 -26.58 6.89
C PHE A 10 35.52 -27.48 5.90
N PRO A 11 35.31 -28.76 6.15
CA PRO A 11 34.77 -29.71 5.19
C PRO A 11 33.21 -29.63 5.14
N PHE A 12 32.66 -28.52 4.70
CA PHE A 12 31.22 -28.27 4.62
C PHE A 12 30.46 -29.41 3.89
N ARG A 13 31.03 -29.90 2.78
CA ARG A 13 30.41 -30.92 1.94
C ARG A 13 30.23 -32.28 2.66
N GLU A 14 30.94 -32.51 3.75
CA GLU A 14 30.80 -33.72 4.56
C GLU A 14 29.86 -33.50 5.75
N PHE A 15 29.95 -32.34 6.37
CA PHE A 15 29.18 -32.02 7.58
C PHE A 15 27.73 -31.69 7.33
N GLU A 16 27.44 -30.83 6.33
CA GLU A 16 26.10 -30.34 6.10
C GLU A 16 25.13 -31.46 5.72
N PRO A 17 25.40 -32.31 4.72
CA PRO A 17 24.49 -33.41 4.37
C PRO A 17 24.26 -34.39 5.53
N LYS A 18 25.32 -34.65 6.33
CA LYS A 18 25.22 -35.56 7.48
C LYS A 18 24.20 -35.03 8.52
N TRP A 19 24.29 -33.73 8.85
CA TRP A 19 23.40 -33.15 9.85
C TRP A 19 21.99 -32.93 9.32
N GLN A 20 21.83 -32.54 8.07
CA GLN A 20 20.54 -32.41 7.42
C GLN A 20 19.79 -33.74 7.41
N ALA A 21 20.44 -34.83 6.99
CA ALA A 21 19.87 -36.17 7.01
C ALA A 21 19.46 -36.63 8.43
N ARG A 22 20.27 -36.30 9.44
CA ARG A 22 19.96 -36.59 10.84
C ARG A 22 18.73 -35.81 11.32
N TRP A 23 18.68 -34.51 11.08
CA TRP A 23 17.55 -33.67 11.49
C TRP A 23 16.26 -34.10 10.83
N GLU A 24 16.30 -34.56 9.59
CA GLU A 24 15.13 -35.05 8.87
C GLU A 24 14.67 -36.41 9.45
N SER A 25 15.58 -37.35 9.65
CA SER A 25 15.23 -38.69 10.19
C SER A 25 14.74 -38.63 11.64
N GLU A 26 15.31 -37.77 12.47
CA GLU A 26 14.92 -37.58 13.87
C GLU A 26 13.75 -36.60 14.03
N GLN A 27 13.31 -35.92 12.97
CA GLN A 27 12.30 -34.84 13.00
C GLN A 27 12.65 -33.79 14.09
N THR A 28 13.93 -33.41 14.16
CA THR A 28 14.51 -32.61 15.26
C THR A 28 13.77 -31.28 15.50
N PHE A 29 13.21 -30.71 14.44
CA PHE A 29 12.53 -29.42 14.50
C PHE A 29 11.01 -29.52 14.52
N ARG A 30 10.45 -30.73 14.62
CA ARG A 30 9.01 -30.94 14.77
C ARG A 30 8.51 -30.27 16.04
N THR A 31 7.38 -29.59 15.93
CA THR A 31 6.72 -28.92 17.04
C THR A 31 5.60 -29.84 17.58
N PRO A 32 5.76 -30.43 18.77
CA PRO A 32 4.71 -31.26 19.33
C PRO A 32 3.48 -30.41 19.70
N GLY A 33 2.30 -30.89 19.30
CA GLY A 33 1.00 -30.33 19.67
C GLY A 33 0.29 -31.14 20.75
N PRO A 34 -0.89 -30.68 21.23
CA PRO A 34 -1.71 -31.45 22.15
C PRO A 34 -1.99 -32.88 21.61
N GLY A 35 -1.69 -33.91 22.41
CA GLY A 35 -1.83 -35.32 22.01
C GLY A 35 -0.56 -35.95 21.41
N ASP A 36 0.46 -35.17 21.03
CA ASP A 36 1.73 -35.71 20.56
C ASP A 36 2.64 -36.14 21.72
N ALA A 37 3.43 -37.21 21.47
CA ALA A 37 4.51 -37.56 22.36
C ALA A 37 5.52 -36.42 22.52
N GLY A 38 5.87 -36.07 23.75
CA GLY A 38 6.78 -34.95 24.04
C GLY A 38 6.10 -33.57 24.14
N PHE A 39 4.81 -33.46 23.93
CA PHE A 39 4.08 -32.23 24.20
C PHE A 39 4.10 -31.91 25.71
N ASN A 40 4.54 -30.70 26.06
CA ASN A 40 4.52 -30.19 27.41
C ASN A 40 3.79 -28.86 27.45
N PRO A 41 2.56 -28.79 28.01
CA PRO A 41 1.77 -27.56 28.08
C PRO A 41 2.40 -26.47 28.96
N ALA A 42 3.34 -26.81 29.84
CA ALA A 42 4.05 -25.84 30.69
C ALA A 42 5.16 -25.10 29.94
N LYS A 43 5.61 -25.58 28.78
CA LYS A 43 6.59 -24.87 27.96
C LYS A 43 5.94 -23.62 27.35
N PRO A 44 6.57 -22.44 27.47
CA PRO A 44 6.07 -21.26 26.78
C PRO A 44 6.09 -21.49 25.26
N LYS A 45 5.00 -21.06 24.61
CA LYS A 45 4.87 -21.16 23.15
C LYS A 45 5.62 -20.01 22.50
N PHE A 46 6.24 -20.28 21.36
CA PHE A 46 6.83 -19.26 20.53
C PHE A 46 6.57 -19.56 19.05
N TYR A 47 5.97 -18.61 18.35
CA TYR A 47 5.65 -18.75 16.94
C TYR A 47 6.58 -17.84 16.13
N VAL A 48 7.36 -18.43 15.23
CA VAL A 48 8.24 -17.73 14.29
C VAL A 48 7.60 -17.77 12.93
N LEU A 49 7.31 -16.62 12.36
CA LEU A 49 6.75 -16.46 11.02
C LEU A 49 7.76 -15.85 10.08
N ASP A 50 7.94 -16.49 8.94
CA ASP A 50 8.63 -15.93 7.79
C ASP A 50 7.63 -15.42 6.77
N MET A 51 8.05 -14.45 5.95
CA MET A 51 7.36 -14.14 4.72
C MET A 51 7.65 -15.26 3.74
N PHE A 52 6.68 -16.16 3.54
CA PHE A 52 6.84 -17.32 2.68
C PHE A 52 6.92 -16.93 1.20
N PRO A 53 7.75 -17.66 0.39
CA PRO A 53 8.08 -17.26 -0.95
C PRO A 53 6.96 -17.53 -1.97
N TYR A 54 6.96 -16.75 -3.06
CA TYR A 54 6.28 -17.11 -4.30
C TYR A 54 7.12 -18.15 -5.04
N PRO A 55 6.61 -19.36 -5.35
CA PRO A 55 7.34 -20.36 -6.13
C PRO A 55 7.24 -20.05 -7.64
N SER A 56 7.52 -18.81 -8.05
CA SER A 56 7.31 -18.31 -9.41
C SER A 56 8.55 -18.39 -10.31
N GLY A 57 9.69 -18.79 -9.76
CA GLY A 57 10.95 -18.84 -10.49
C GLY A 57 11.65 -20.19 -10.38
N THR A 58 12.85 -20.27 -10.95
CA THR A 58 13.69 -21.48 -10.93
C THR A 58 14.33 -21.77 -9.56
N GLY A 59 14.05 -20.95 -8.53
CA GLY A 59 14.55 -21.13 -7.18
C GLY A 59 14.67 -19.85 -6.39
N LEU A 60 15.24 -19.96 -5.18
CA LEU A 60 15.48 -18.84 -4.27
C LEU A 60 16.47 -17.84 -4.85
N HIS A 61 16.22 -16.56 -4.65
CA HIS A 61 17.22 -15.51 -4.83
C HIS A 61 17.85 -15.14 -3.46
N VAL A 62 18.94 -14.37 -3.48
CA VAL A 62 19.76 -14.07 -2.28
C VAL A 62 18.96 -13.38 -1.16
N GLY A 63 17.93 -12.60 -1.50
CA GLY A 63 17.09 -11.92 -0.51
C GLY A 63 16.25 -12.87 0.36
N HIS A 64 15.90 -14.06 -0.12
CA HIS A 64 15.14 -15.03 0.68
C HIS A 64 15.92 -15.51 1.92
N PRO A 65 17.15 -16.03 1.77
CA PRO A 65 17.94 -16.49 2.92
C PRO A 65 18.26 -15.42 3.95
N GLU A 66 18.27 -14.15 3.59
CA GLU A 66 18.54 -13.04 4.51
C GLU A 66 17.55 -13.02 5.68
N GLY A 67 16.25 -12.92 5.38
CA GLY A 67 15.20 -12.95 6.40
C GLY A 67 15.10 -14.30 7.11
N TYR A 68 15.16 -15.39 6.35
CA TYR A 68 15.05 -16.75 6.89
C TYR A 68 16.19 -17.13 7.83
N THR A 69 17.40 -16.60 7.64
CA THR A 69 18.50 -16.79 8.56
C THR A 69 18.23 -16.10 9.90
N ALA A 70 17.70 -14.87 9.87
CA ALA A 70 17.39 -14.14 11.09
C ALA A 70 16.34 -14.86 11.95
N THR A 71 15.26 -15.32 11.34
CA THR A 71 14.19 -16.05 12.02
C THR A 71 14.63 -17.44 12.47
N ASP A 72 15.48 -18.12 11.71
CA ASP A 72 16.08 -19.40 12.10
C ASP A 72 16.94 -19.27 13.36
N ILE A 73 17.77 -18.23 13.45
CA ILE A 73 18.57 -17.94 14.64
C ILE A 73 17.67 -17.74 15.87
N ILE A 74 16.62 -16.96 15.74
CA ILE A 74 15.64 -16.70 16.82
C ILE A 74 14.94 -18.01 17.21
N GLY A 75 14.46 -18.78 16.22
CA GLY A 75 13.79 -20.07 16.44
C GLY A 75 14.68 -21.06 17.20
N ARG A 76 15.95 -21.20 16.81
CA ARG A 76 16.93 -22.05 17.50
C ARG A 76 17.19 -21.56 18.93
N TYR A 77 17.43 -20.27 19.11
CA TYR A 77 17.64 -19.68 20.43
C TYR A 77 16.45 -19.97 21.37
N LYS A 78 15.23 -19.75 20.90
CA LYS A 78 14.03 -20.02 21.69
C LYS A 78 13.87 -21.52 22.04
N ARG A 79 14.19 -22.43 21.13
CA ARG A 79 14.23 -23.86 21.45
C ARG A 79 15.26 -24.20 22.54
N MET A 80 16.47 -23.62 22.44
CA MET A 80 17.52 -23.81 23.43
C MET A 80 17.15 -23.24 24.81
N THR A 81 16.33 -22.20 24.85
CA THR A 81 15.83 -21.58 26.09
C THR A 81 14.54 -22.22 26.60
N GLY A 82 14.13 -23.36 26.06
CA GLY A 82 13.05 -24.19 26.61
C GLY A 82 11.65 -23.91 26.09
N HIS A 83 11.51 -23.11 25.03
CA HIS A 83 10.20 -22.84 24.41
C HIS A 83 9.74 -24.00 23.52
N ASN A 84 8.42 -24.14 23.38
CA ASN A 84 7.81 -24.93 22.31
C ASN A 84 7.68 -24.02 21.08
N VAL A 85 8.56 -24.21 20.09
CA VAL A 85 8.69 -23.30 18.94
C VAL A 85 8.01 -23.87 17.72
N LEU A 86 7.04 -23.15 17.19
CA LEU A 86 6.44 -23.40 15.87
C LEU A 86 7.13 -22.50 14.85
N HIS A 87 7.86 -23.12 13.90
CA HIS A 87 8.51 -22.44 12.77
C HIS A 87 8.13 -23.16 11.47
N PRO A 88 6.96 -22.82 10.88
CA PRO A 88 6.48 -23.46 9.65
C PRO A 88 7.11 -22.82 8.42
N MET A 89 7.00 -23.52 7.28
CA MET A 89 7.26 -22.96 5.94
C MET A 89 6.02 -23.15 5.07
N GLY A 90 5.86 -22.28 4.08
CA GLY A 90 4.78 -22.37 3.10
C GLY A 90 5.17 -21.74 1.77
N TYR A 91 4.23 -21.79 0.82
CA TYR A 91 4.41 -21.23 -0.51
C TYR A 91 3.16 -20.45 -0.92
N ASP A 92 3.34 -19.20 -1.31
CA ASP A 92 2.29 -18.41 -1.93
C ASP A 92 2.19 -18.80 -3.41
N SER A 93 1.34 -19.79 -3.67
CA SER A 93 1.40 -20.58 -4.91
C SER A 93 0.45 -20.10 -5.99
N PHE A 94 -0.48 -19.17 -5.68
CA PHE A 94 -1.28 -18.48 -6.67
C PHE A 94 -0.49 -17.30 -7.24
N GLY A 95 -0.70 -16.97 -8.50
CA GLY A 95 -0.12 -15.76 -9.05
C GLY A 95 -0.05 -15.71 -10.56
N LEU A 96 -0.06 -14.49 -11.08
CA LEU A 96 0.02 -14.15 -12.48
C LEU A 96 1.24 -14.77 -13.22
N PRO A 97 2.45 -14.83 -12.64
CA PRO A 97 3.60 -15.42 -13.35
C PRO A 97 3.38 -16.91 -13.71
N ALA A 98 2.74 -17.69 -12.82
CA ALA A 98 2.45 -19.09 -13.10
C ALA A 98 1.37 -19.23 -14.20
N GLU A 99 0.36 -18.37 -14.19
CA GLU A 99 -0.71 -18.34 -15.20
C GLU A 99 -0.18 -17.92 -16.57
N GLN A 100 0.65 -16.89 -16.63
CA GLN A 100 1.28 -16.45 -17.88
C GLN A 100 2.23 -17.49 -18.47
N TYR A 101 3.00 -18.18 -17.60
CA TYR A 101 3.82 -19.28 -18.06
C TYR A 101 2.97 -20.41 -18.65
N ALA A 102 1.83 -20.71 -18.03
CA ALA A 102 0.88 -21.70 -18.56
C ALA A 102 0.32 -21.31 -19.92
N ILE A 103 -0.08 -20.06 -20.12
CA ILE A 103 -0.55 -19.53 -21.40
C ILE A 103 0.55 -19.65 -22.46
N LYS A 104 1.77 -19.24 -22.13
CA LYS A 104 2.91 -19.25 -23.04
C LYS A 104 3.35 -20.66 -23.46
N THR A 105 3.26 -21.63 -22.56
CA THR A 105 3.79 -22.99 -22.77
C THR A 105 2.71 -24.03 -23.05
N GLY A 106 1.43 -23.72 -22.84
CA GLY A 106 0.32 -24.67 -22.90
C GLY A 106 0.31 -25.69 -21.76
N GLN A 107 1.12 -25.49 -20.70
CA GLN A 107 1.23 -26.39 -19.57
C GLN A 107 0.34 -25.89 -18.41
N HIS A 108 -0.40 -26.79 -17.78
CA HIS A 108 -1.26 -26.43 -16.64
C HIS A 108 -0.45 -25.84 -15.48
N PRO A 109 -0.86 -24.72 -14.86
CA PRO A 109 -0.10 -24.02 -13.80
C PRO A 109 0.30 -24.93 -12.63
N ALA A 110 -0.56 -25.87 -12.22
CA ALA A 110 -0.30 -26.78 -11.12
C ALA A 110 0.98 -27.61 -11.31
N ILE A 111 1.31 -28.00 -12.55
CA ILE A 111 2.51 -28.81 -12.86
C ILE A 111 3.77 -28.00 -12.59
N THR A 112 3.81 -26.79 -13.11
CA THR A 112 4.96 -25.87 -12.93
C THR A 112 5.10 -25.45 -11.47
N THR A 113 3.99 -25.13 -10.82
CA THR A 113 3.97 -24.73 -9.41
C THR A 113 4.49 -25.85 -8.50
N ALA A 114 4.05 -27.09 -8.71
CA ALA A 114 4.53 -28.25 -7.95
C ALA A 114 6.05 -28.44 -8.14
N ALA A 115 6.55 -28.39 -9.37
CA ALA A 115 7.98 -28.52 -9.64
C ALA A 115 8.82 -27.38 -9.01
N ASN A 116 8.31 -26.16 -9.01
CA ASN A 116 8.94 -25.03 -8.36
C ASN A 116 8.97 -25.19 -6.83
N ILE A 117 7.87 -25.60 -6.21
CA ILE A 117 7.79 -25.88 -4.77
C ILE A 117 8.83 -26.93 -4.38
N ASP A 118 8.93 -28.04 -5.14
CA ASP A 118 9.93 -29.08 -4.86
C ASP A 118 11.36 -28.54 -4.93
N ASN A 119 11.64 -27.65 -5.89
CA ASN A 119 12.95 -27.02 -5.98
C ASN A 119 13.22 -26.06 -4.81
N PHE A 120 12.27 -25.22 -4.45
CA PHE A 120 12.37 -24.32 -3.29
C PHE A 120 12.57 -25.09 -1.99
N ARG A 121 11.78 -26.14 -1.76
CA ARG A 121 11.92 -27.05 -0.61
C ARG A 121 13.32 -27.64 -0.54
N ARG A 122 13.84 -28.15 -1.65
CA ARG A 122 15.20 -28.71 -1.73
C ARG A 122 16.26 -27.66 -1.38
N GLN A 123 16.13 -26.44 -1.90
CA GLN A 123 17.08 -25.36 -1.60
C GLN A 123 17.00 -24.92 -0.14
N LEU A 124 15.81 -24.75 0.42
CA LEU A 124 15.61 -24.40 1.84
C LEU A 124 16.17 -25.46 2.78
N LYS A 125 15.96 -26.75 2.46
CA LYS A 125 16.55 -27.86 3.23
C LYS A 125 18.08 -27.86 3.13
N SER A 126 18.66 -27.52 1.98
CA SER A 126 20.10 -27.45 1.81
C SER A 126 20.78 -26.32 2.62
N LEU A 127 20.03 -25.28 2.97
CA LEU A 127 20.49 -24.21 3.87
C LEU A 127 20.42 -24.63 5.36
N GLY A 128 19.76 -25.76 5.65
CA GLY A 128 19.74 -26.33 6.99
C GLY A 128 18.86 -25.59 7.99
N PHE A 129 17.86 -24.85 7.54
CA PHE A 129 16.93 -24.11 8.41
C PHE A 129 16.08 -25.06 9.30
N ALA A 130 15.76 -24.60 10.49
CA ALA A 130 15.06 -25.35 11.53
C ALA A 130 13.53 -25.31 11.38
N TYR A 131 13.02 -25.45 10.15
CA TYR A 131 11.60 -25.49 9.89
C TYR A 131 10.95 -26.81 10.34
N ASP A 132 9.71 -26.72 10.77
CA ASP A 132 8.84 -27.89 10.97
C ASP A 132 8.21 -28.30 9.63
N TRP A 133 8.89 -29.16 8.89
CA TRP A 133 8.47 -29.62 7.58
C TRP A 133 7.15 -30.44 7.59
N ASN A 134 6.68 -30.89 8.76
CA ASN A 134 5.37 -31.52 8.87
C ASN A 134 4.21 -30.51 8.83
N ARG A 135 4.54 -29.22 8.91
CA ARG A 135 3.60 -28.10 8.84
C ARG A 135 3.81 -27.24 7.61
N GLU A 136 4.44 -27.80 6.60
CA GLU A 136 4.58 -27.19 5.28
C GLU A 136 3.22 -27.12 4.59
N ILE A 137 2.91 -25.99 3.95
CA ILE A 137 1.65 -25.77 3.21
C ILE A 137 1.92 -25.05 1.90
N ALA A 138 1.02 -25.25 0.93
CA ALA A 138 0.91 -24.38 -0.25
C ALA A 138 -0.47 -23.74 -0.27
N THR A 139 -0.58 -22.47 -0.64
CA THR A 139 -1.87 -21.77 -0.68
C THR A 139 -2.83 -22.36 -1.71
N THR A 140 -2.30 -23.13 -2.68
CA THR A 140 -3.07 -23.89 -3.69
C THR A 140 -3.52 -25.26 -3.23
N ASP A 141 -3.11 -25.73 -2.05
CA ASP A 141 -3.58 -27.02 -1.52
C ASP A 141 -5.10 -26.96 -1.28
N PRO A 142 -5.88 -27.96 -1.74
CA PRO A 142 -7.34 -27.95 -1.58
C PRO A 142 -7.79 -27.78 -0.12
N GLU A 143 -7.07 -28.40 0.81
CA GLU A 143 -7.34 -28.27 2.25
C GLU A 143 -7.06 -26.84 2.77
N TYR A 144 -6.10 -26.13 2.18
CA TYR A 144 -5.85 -24.73 2.53
C TYR A 144 -6.89 -23.80 1.89
N VAL A 145 -7.16 -23.98 0.59
CA VAL A 145 -8.15 -23.16 -0.16
C VAL A 145 -9.52 -23.18 0.52
N ARG A 146 -9.92 -24.30 1.09
CA ARG A 146 -11.16 -24.42 1.87
C ARG A 146 -11.26 -23.37 2.99
N TRP A 147 -10.15 -23.08 3.67
CA TRP A 147 -10.13 -22.07 4.74
C TRP A 147 -10.18 -20.64 4.19
N THR A 148 -9.52 -20.37 3.07
CA THR A 148 -9.63 -19.09 2.36
C THR A 148 -11.08 -18.83 1.93
N GLN A 149 -11.75 -19.82 1.36
CA GLN A 149 -13.15 -19.73 0.98
C GLN A 149 -14.07 -19.55 2.21
N TRP A 150 -13.79 -20.25 3.31
CA TRP A 150 -14.53 -20.08 4.56
C TRP A 150 -14.41 -18.68 5.12
N ILE A 151 -13.21 -18.11 5.15
CA ILE A 151 -12.99 -16.70 5.58
C ILE A 151 -13.78 -15.75 4.69
N PHE A 152 -13.75 -15.94 3.37
CA PHE A 152 -14.53 -15.13 2.44
C PHE A 152 -16.04 -15.20 2.77
N LEU A 153 -16.57 -16.37 3.04
CA LEU A 153 -17.98 -16.54 3.41
C LEU A 153 -18.31 -15.84 4.74
N GLN A 154 -17.39 -15.83 5.72
CA GLN A 154 -17.60 -15.04 6.95
C GLN A 154 -17.75 -13.55 6.63
N LEU A 155 -16.90 -13.00 5.74
CA LEU A 155 -16.99 -11.61 5.29
C LEU A 155 -18.28 -11.35 4.51
N TYR A 156 -18.68 -12.26 3.63
CA TYR A 156 -19.91 -12.15 2.84
C TYR A 156 -21.18 -12.16 3.70
N HIS A 157 -21.21 -12.95 4.77
CA HIS A 157 -22.32 -13.04 5.71
C HIS A 157 -22.23 -12.02 6.87
N ALA A 158 -21.35 -11.04 6.76
CA ALA A 158 -21.16 -10.03 7.80
C ALA A 158 -21.27 -8.59 7.26
N TYR A 159 -21.62 -7.67 8.15
CA TYR A 159 -21.53 -6.22 7.95
C TYR A 159 -20.76 -5.61 9.13
N PHE A 160 -20.23 -4.41 8.95
CA PHE A 160 -19.58 -3.69 10.05
C PHE A 160 -20.62 -2.84 10.79
N CYS A 161 -20.80 -3.11 12.09
CA CYS A 161 -21.67 -2.35 12.97
C CYS A 161 -20.87 -1.22 13.63
N GLU A 162 -21.11 0.02 13.23
CA GLU A 162 -20.40 1.19 13.74
C GLU A 162 -20.59 1.36 15.26
N GLU A 163 -21.82 1.17 15.78
CA GLU A 163 -22.11 1.31 17.22
C GLU A 163 -21.32 0.34 18.07
N LYS A 164 -21.09 -0.88 17.57
CA LYS A 164 -20.36 -1.94 18.30
C LYS A 164 -18.89 -2.04 17.89
N ASN A 165 -18.48 -1.26 16.90
CA ASN A 165 -17.14 -1.27 16.31
C ASN A 165 -16.63 -2.70 15.97
N GLN A 166 -17.50 -3.53 15.38
CA GLN A 166 -17.19 -4.92 15.05
C GLN A 166 -18.09 -5.47 13.93
N ALA A 167 -17.63 -6.58 13.31
CA ALA A 167 -18.47 -7.32 12.39
C ALA A 167 -19.66 -7.99 13.11
N ARG A 168 -20.82 -7.96 12.43
CA ARG A 168 -22.06 -8.62 12.87
C ARG A 168 -22.65 -9.42 11.71
N PRO A 169 -23.38 -10.50 12.00
CA PRO A 169 -24.06 -11.28 10.95
C PRO A 169 -25.10 -10.45 10.20
N VAL A 170 -25.17 -10.57 8.88
CA VAL A 170 -26.24 -9.90 8.08
C VAL A 170 -27.63 -10.37 8.46
N ALA A 171 -27.76 -11.56 9.04
CA ALA A 171 -29.04 -12.07 9.59
C ALA A 171 -29.66 -11.10 10.63
N ASP A 172 -28.86 -10.32 11.35
CA ASP A 172 -29.36 -9.31 12.29
C ASP A 172 -30.16 -8.20 11.53
N LEU A 173 -29.68 -7.84 10.34
CA LEU A 173 -30.34 -6.84 9.48
C LEU A 173 -31.60 -7.41 8.82
N GLU A 174 -31.54 -8.68 8.36
CA GLU A 174 -32.70 -9.40 7.81
C GLU A 174 -33.84 -9.47 8.84
N ALA A 175 -33.50 -9.81 10.08
CA ALA A 175 -34.46 -9.83 11.19
C ALA A 175 -35.03 -8.43 11.52
N SER A 176 -34.30 -7.38 11.17
CA SER A 176 -34.71 -5.97 11.34
C SER A 176 -35.49 -5.45 10.11
N GLY A 177 -35.80 -6.28 9.14
CA GLY A 177 -36.61 -5.94 7.96
C GLY A 177 -35.85 -5.22 6.84
N TRP A 178 -34.52 -5.28 6.83
CA TRP A 178 -33.73 -4.70 5.74
C TRP A 178 -33.92 -5.49 4.45
N THR A 179 -34.02 -4.78 3.34
CA THR A 179 -34.07 -5.39 2.00
C THR A 179 -32.69 -5.95 1.62
N ARG A 180 -32.68 -6.89 0.68
CA ARG A 180 -31.44 -7.45 0.14
C ARG A 180 -30.50 -6.38 -0.40
N GLU A 181 -31.04 -5.39 -1.12
CA GLU A 181 -30.26 -4.29 -1.68
C GLU A 181 -29.59 -3.45 -0.57
N GLN A 182 -30.34 -3.11 0.49
CA GLN A 182 -29.79 -2.41 1.64
C GLN A 182 -28.66 -3.19 2.31
N ILE A 183 -28.84 -4.50 2.45
CA ILE A 183 -27.83 -5.40 3.03
C ILE A 183 -26.59 -5.47 2.13
N ASP A 184 -26.76 -5.61 0.82
CA ASP A 184 -25.62 -5.69 -0.12
C ASP A 184 -24.80 -4.38 -0.12
N ASN A 185 -25.42 -3.24 0.18
CA ASN A 185 -24.75 -1.95 0.33
C ASN A 185 -23.89 -1.83 1.60
N VAL A 186 -24.04 -2.72 2.58
CA VAL A 186 -23.27 -2.69 3.83
C VAL A 186 -22.43 -3.94 4.10
N ARG A 187 -22.61 -5.02 3.34
CA ARG A 187 -21.82 -6.26 3.45
C ARG A 187 -20.31 -5.95 3.38
N LEU A 188 -19.53 -6.70 4.14
CA LEU A 188 -18.07 -6.59 4.11
C LEU A 188 -17.47 -7.08 2.78
N ALA A 189 -18.04 -8.12 2.16
CA ALA A 189 -17.69 -8.56 0.81
C ALA A 189 -18.86 -8.30 -0.15
N TYR A 190 -18.62 -7.59 -1.24
CA TYR A 190 -19.65 -7.20 -2.20
C TYR A 190 -19.09 -7.18 -3.62
N VAL A 191 -19.98 -7.16 -4.62
CA VAL A 191 -19.60 -7.05 -6.03
C VAL A 191 -19.84 -5.62 -6.50
N ALA A 192 -18.89 -5.06 -7.21
CA ALA A 192 -19.01 -3.75 -7.85
C ALA A 192 -18.30 -3.71 -9.20
N ASP A 193 -18.78 -2.86 -10.09
CA ASP A 193 -18.07 -2.49 -11.29
C ASP A 193 -17.03 -1.42 -10.91
N THR A 194 -15.78 -1.83 -10.84
CA THR A 194 -14.68 -0.99 -10.38
C THR A 194 -13.73 -0.73 -11.55
N PRO A 195 -13.29 0.53 -11.77
CA PRO A 195 -12.27 0.82 -12.76
C PRO A 195 -10.95 0.17 -12.33
N VAL A 196 -10.47 -0.76 -13.16
CA VAL A 196 -9.22 -1.51 -12.97
C VAL A 196 -8.28 -1.26 -14.12
N TRP A 197 -6.98 -1.47 -13.88
CA TRP A 197 -6.00 -1.54 -14.94
C TRP A 197 -6.05 -2.91 -15.61
N TRP A 198 -6.35 -2.92 -16.89
CA TRP A 198 -6.48 -4.12 -17.70
C TRP A 198 -5.42 -4.13 -18.79
N SER A 199 -4.77 -5.25 -18.98
CA SER A 199 -3.93 -5.47 -20.14
C SER A 199 -4.56 -6.51 -21.06
N PRO A 200 -5.00 -6.12 -22.28
CA PRO A 200 -5.49 -7.09 -23.27
C PRO A 200 -4.43 -8.10 -23.66
N ASP A 201 -3.17 -7.65 -23.73
CA ASP A 201 -2.04 -8.49 -24.14
C ASP A 201 -1.72 -9.58 -23.11
N LEU A 202 -1.94 -9.28 -21.85
CA LEU A 202 -1.72 -10.22 -20.73
C LEU A 202 -3.00 -10.97 -20.33
N GLY A 203 -4.18 -10.48 -20.76
CA GLY A 203 -5.48 -11.07 -20.42
C GLY A 203 -5.83 -10.97 -18.93
N THR A 204 -5.32 -9.94 -18.22
CA THR A 204 -5.47 -9.83 -16.75
C THR A 204 -5.55 -8.40 -16.26
N VAL A 205 -6.00 -8.27 -15.00
CA VAL A 205 -5.96 -7.03 -14.21
C VAL A 205 -4.58 -6.86 -13.61
N LEU A 206 -4.10 -5.63 -13.57
CA LEU A 206 -2.81 -5.24 -12.98
C LEU A 206 -3.03 -4.39 -11.72
N ALA A 207 -2.14 -4.52 -10.75
CA ALA A 207 -2.05 -3.60 -9.63
C ALA A 207 -1.49 -2.24 -10.07
N ASN A 208 -1.79 -1.16 -9.33
CA ASN A 208 -1.32 0.19 -9.68
C ASN A 208 0.21 0.25 -9.84
N GLU A 209 0.93 -0.47 -8.99
CA GLU A 209 2.39 -0.52 -8.95
C GLU A 209 3.01 -1.21 -10.16
N GLU A 210 2.27 -2.09 -10.82
CA GLU A 210 2.74 -2.89 -11.96
C GLU A 210 2.53 -2.19 -13.32
N VAL A 211 1.66 -1.18 -13.37
CA VAL A 211 1.23 -0.54 -14.64
C VAL A 211 2.41 -0.01 -15.44
N GLU A 212 3.28 0.76 -14.79
CA GLU A 212 4.42 1.41 -15.47
C GLU A 212 5.47 0.38 -15.92
N GLU A 213 5.67 -0.68 -15.15
CA GLU A 213 6.57 -1.77 -15.52
C GLU A 213 6.09 -2.48 -16.80
N TRP A 214 4.79 -2.80 -16.87
CA TRP A 214 4.23 -3.49 -18.04
C TRP A 214 4.14 -2.61 -19.27
N LYS A 215 3.82 -1.32 -19.11
CA LYS A 215 3.92 -0.34 -20.21
C LYS A 215 5.35 -0.21 -20.73
N ALA A 216 6.35 -0.15 -19.86
CA ALA A 216 7.76 -0.09 -20.25
C ALA A 216 8.21 -1.36 -21.01
N LYS A 217 7.58 -2.50 -20.73
CA LYS A 217 7.78 -3.76 -21.47
C LYS A 217 7.04 -3.81 -22.83
N GLY A 218 6.30 -2.75 -23.17
CA GLY A 218 5.59 -2.62 -24.44
C GLY A 218 4.18 -3.20 -24.46
N HIS A 219 3.61 -3.56 -23.30
CA HIS A 219 2.24 -4.04 -23.22
C HIS A 219 1.23 -2.90 -23.20
N THR A 220 0.09 -3.14 -23.84
CA THR A 220 -1.06 -2.23 -23.76
C THR A 220 -1.69 -2.34 -22.38
N VAL A 221 -1.88 -1.20 -21.72
CA VAL A 221 -2.57 -1.12 -20.42
C VAL A 221 -3.62 -0.02 -20.50
N GLU A 222 -4.86 -0.37 -20.23
CA GLU A 222 -5.99 0.53 -20.28
C GLU A 222 -6.82 0.49 -18.98
N ARG A 223 -7.50 1.56 -18.66
CA ARG A 223 -8.40 1.61 -17.53
C ARG A 223 -9.82 1.31 -17.99
N ARG A 224 -10.45 0.28 -17.43
CA ARG A 224 -11.83 -0.07 -17.75
C ARG A 224 -12.59 -0.60 -16.55
N PRO A 225 -13.93 -0.42 -16.47
CA PRO A 225 -14.71 -1.03 -15.43
C PRO A 225 -14.77 -2.55 -15.63
N LEU A 226 -14.50 -3.28 -14.57
CA LEU A 226 -14.71 -4.73 -14.49
C LEU A 226 -15.47 -5.06 -13.23
N ARG A 227 -16.39 -6.04 -13.36
CA ARG A 227 -17.13 -6.57 -12.24
C ARG A 227 -16.22 -7.41 -11.35
N GLN A 228 -16.00 -6.94 -10.11
CA GLN A 228 -15.02 -7.48 -9.17
C GLN A 228 -15.67 -7.73 -7.81
N TRP A 229 -15.11 -8.73 -7.08
CA TRP A 229 -15.31 -8.81 -5.65
C TRP A 229 -14.51 -7.72 -4.94
N MET A 230 -15.19 -7.00 -4.06
CA MET A 230 -14.60 -5.96 -3.25
C MET A 230 -14.76 -6.28 -1.76
N LEU A 231 -13.78 -5.88 -0.96
CA LEU A 231 -13.84 -5.97 0.50
C LEU A 231 -13.83 -4.57 1.11
N ARG A 232 -14.72 -4.31 2.07
CA ARG A 232 -14.80 -2.99 2.76
C ARG A 232 -13.73 -2.87 3.85
N ILE A 233 -12.47 -3.01 3.47
CA ILE A 233 -11.32 -2.99 4.41
C ILE A 233 -11.21 -1.67 5.18
N THR A 234 -11.63 -0.55 4.58
CA THR A 234 -11.58 0.78 5.19
C THR A 234 -12.45 0.92 6.43
N LYS A 235 -13.45 0.04 6.64
CA LYS A 235 -14.25 -0.01 7.87
C LYS A 235 -13.44 -0.36 9.11
N TYR A 236 -12.28 -0.98 8.93
CA TYR A 236 -11.35 -1.34 9.99
C TYR A 236 -10.16 -0.39 10.12
N ALA A 237 -10.09 0.66 9.31
CA ALA A 237 -8.94 1.57 9.26
C ALA A 237 -8.63 2.18 10.64
N GLN A 238 -9.66 2.67 11.35
CA GLN A 238 -9.48 3.27 12.68
C GLN A 238 -9.00 2.23 13.70
N ARG A 239 -9.60 1.03 13.71
CA ARG A 239 -9.17 -0.06 14.62
C ARG A 239 -7.72 -0.46 14.39
N LEU A 240 -7.28 -0.55 13.14
CA LEU A 240 -5.88 -0.86 12.82
C LEU A 240 -4.92 0.19 13.40
N ILE A 241 -5.29 1.47 13.39
CA ILE A 241 -4.49 2.54 14.00
C ILE A 241 -4.47 2.40 15.52
N ASP A 242 -5.64 2.25 16.14
CA ASP A 242 -5.80 2.22 17.61
C ASP A 242 -5.10 1.01 18.24
N GLU A 243 -5.16 -0.14 17.56
CA GLU A 243 -4.58 -1.39 18.05
C GLU A 243 -3.04 -1.45 17.88
N LEU A 244 -2.42 -0.57 17.08
CA LEU A 244 -0.95 -0.50 16.94
C LEU A 244 -0.24 -0.24 18.27
N ASP A 245 -0.85 0.56 19.15
CA ASP A 245 -0.24 0.92 20.43
C ASP A 245 -0.19 -0.27 21.41
N THR A 246 -0.97 -1.33 21.15
CA THR A 246 -0.96 -2.58 21.93
C THR A 246 0.16 -3.54 21.50
N LEU A 247 0.84 -3.28 20.40
CA LEU A 247 1.86 -4.15 19.83
C LEU A 247 3.26 -3.77 20.32
N ASP A 248 4.05 -4.80 20.65
CA ASP A 248 5.48 -4.65 20.93
C ASP A 248 6.30 -4.61 19.62
N TRP A 249 6.03 -3.57 18.82
CA TRP A 249 6.70 -3.32 17.56
C TRP A 249 7.58 -2.08 17.62
N PRO A 250 8.67 -2.02 16.81
CA PRO A 250 9.46 -0.81 16.67
C PRO A 250 8.59 0.39 16.23
N GLU A 251 8.81 1.55 16.85
CA GLU A 251 8.02 2.76 16.58
C GLU A 251 8.02 3.18 15.11
N GLY A 252 9.16 2.98 14.40
CA GLY A 252 9.24 3.24 12.96
C GLY A 252 8.24 2.40 12.14
N ILE A 253 8.02 1.14 12.52
CA ILE A 253 7.06 0.26 11.86
C ILE A 253 5.62 0.72 12.15
N LYS A 254 5.31 1.08 13.42
CA LYS A 254 3.99 1.62 13.78
C LYS A 254 3.70 2.91 13.01
N LEU A 255 4.69 3.78 12.86
CA LEU A 255 4.55 5.02 12.09
C LEU A 255 4.28 4.74 10.60
N LEU A 256 4.98 3.78 9.99
CA LEU A 256 4.74 3.37 8.61
C LEU A 256 3.29 2.87 8.42
N GLN A 257 2.76 2.07 9.36
CA GLN A 257 1.38 1.59 9.32
C GLN A 257 0.37 2.74 9.45
N LYS A 258 0.58 3.66 10.41
CA LYS A 258 -0.26 4.86 10.59
C LYS A 258 -0.26 5.74 9.33
N ASN A 259 0.91 5.96 8.73
CA ASN A 259 1.04 6.76 7.51
C ASN A 259 0.38 6.07 6.30
N TRP A 260 0.47 4.74 6.19
CA TRP A 260 -0.19 3.98 5.13
C TRP A 260 -1.71 4.11 5.18
N ILE A 261 -2.30 4.03 6.39
CA ILE A 261 -3.74 4.20 6.58
C ILE A 261 -4.14 5.66 6.30
N GLY A 262 -3.29 6.63 6.65
CA GLY A 262 -3.43 8.03 6.26
C GLY A 262 -4.66 8.71 6.86
N ARG A 263 -4.93 8.52 8.18
CA ARG A 263 -6.02 9.24 8.85
C ARG A 263 -5.82 10.75 8.69
N SER A 264 -6.83 11.42 8.17
CA SER A 264 -6.89 12.88 8.04
C SER A 264 -8.04 13.43 8.85
N GLU A 265 -7.80 14.52 9.57
CA GLU A 265 -8.81 15.30 10.26
C GLU A 265 -8.97 16.65 9.59
N GLY A 266 -10.21 17.08 9.42
CA GLY A 266 -10.50 18.32 8.68
C GLY A 266 -11.98 18.68 8.73
N ALA A 267 -12.39 19.53 7.82
CA ALA A 267 -13.76 20.00 7.66
C ALA A 267 -14.28 19.76 6.25
N SER A 268 -15.54 19.41 6.13
CA SER A 268 -16.28 19.44 4.87
C SER A 268 -16.87 20.84 4.66
N VAL A 269 -16.63 21.41 3.49
CA VAL A 269 -17.12 22.74 3.09
C VAL A 269 -17.91 22.58 1.80
N ARG A 270 -19.12 23.15 1.76
CA ARG A 270 -19.97 23.13 0.59
C ARG A 270 -19.89 24.43 -0.18
N PHE A 271 -19.64 24.31 -1.47
CA PHE A 271 -19.59 25.40 -2.42
C PHE A 271 -20.79 25.32 -3.37
N GLU A 272 -21.54 26.39 -3.50
CA GLU A 272 -22.61 26.50 -4.48
C GLU A 272 -22.03 26.78 -5.87
N ILE A 273 -22.60 26.18 -6.92
CA ILE A 273 -22.20 26.45 -8.30
C ILE A 273 -23.06 27.58 -8.85
N SER A 274 -22.42 28.61 -9.41
CA SER A 274 -23.04 29.90 -9.72
C SER A 274 -24.23 29.83 -10.68
N ASN A 275 -24.35 28.80 -11.54
CA ASN A 275 -25.38 28.77 -12.60
C ASN A 275 -26.25 27.53 -12.57
N CYS A 276 -26.23 26.76 -11.47
CA CYS A 276 -27.10 25.58 -11.28
C CYS A 276 -27.36 25.34 -9.80
N ASN A 277 -28.36 24.53 -9.49
CA ASN A 277 -28.72 24.18 -8.10
C ASN A 277 -27.82 23.04 -7.52
N LEU A 278 -26.60 22.92 -7.99
CA LEU A 278 -25.65 21.91 -7.50
C LEU A 278 -24.75 22.52 -6.44
N GLN A 279 -24.35 21.68 -5.49
CA GLN A 279 -23.33 21.99 -4.48
C GLN A 279 -22.20 20.96 -4.58
N ILE A 280 -20.98 21.43 -4.50
CA ILE A 280 -19.77 20.59 -4.41
C ILE A 280 -19.29 20.60 -2.97
N GLU A 281 -19.19 19.42 -2.38
CA GLU A 281 -18.58 19.27 -1.08
C GLU A 281 -17.06 19.01 -1.24
N VAL A 282 -16.26 19.77 -0.50
CA VAL A 282 -14.80 19.67 -0.46
C VAL A 282 -14.38 19.33 0.95
N PHE A 283 -13.54 18.32 1.11
CA PHE A 283 -12.86 18.04 2.37
C PHE A 283 -11.51 18.77 2.41
N THR A 284 -11.24 19.49 3.50
CA THR A 284 -9.95 20.16 3.70
C THR A 284 -9.41 19.93 5.09
N THR A 285 -8.10 19.68 5.21
CA THR A 285 -7.37 19.65 6.48
C THR A 285 -6.98 21.06 6.97
N ARG A 286 -7.15 22.08 6.13
CA ARG A 286 -6.79 23.47 6.40
C ARG A 286 -7.98 24.41 6.20
N PRO A 287 -9.07 24.28 7.01
CA PRO A 287 -10.23 25.17 6.89
C PRO A 287 -9.89 26.65 7.18
N ASP A 288 -8.82 26.91 7.90
CA ASP A 288 -8.27 28.25 8.15
C ASP A 288 -7.87 29.01 6.88
N THR A 289 -7.57 28.28 5.79
CA THR A 289 -7.17 28.87 4.50
C THR A 289 -8.33 29.16 3.56
N LEU A 290 -9.58 28.86 3.94
CA LEU A 290 -10.78 28.97 3.09
C LEU A 290 -10.95 30.36 2.45
N PHE A 291 -10.61 31.45 3.16
CA PHE A 291 -10.64 32.81 2.65
C PHE A 291 -9.64 33.07 1.52
N GLY A 292 -8.64 32.20 1.39
CA GLY A 292 -7.60 32.24 0.35
C GLY A 292 -7.85 31.29 -0.81
N ALA A 293 -8.99 30.61 -0.84
CA ALA A 293 -9.37 29.78 -1.97
C ALA A 293 -9.70 30.65 -3.17
N THR A 294 -8.91 30.56 -4.24
CA THR A 294 -9.02 31.40 -5.44
C THR A 294 -9.48 30.63 -6.67
N TYR A 295 -9.52 29.33 -6.62
CA TYR A 295 -10.12 28.45 -7.62
C TYR A 295 -10.48 27.09 -6.99
N MET A 296 -11.24 26.30 -7.72
CA MET A 296 -11.63 24.93 -7.38
C MET A 296 -11.11 23.98 -8.44
N VAL A 297 -10.69 22.79 -8.04
CA VAL A 297 -10.28 21.75 -8.99
C VAL A 297 -11.06 20.48 -8.74
N LEU A 298 -11.60 19.91 -9.82
CA LEU A 298 -12.27 18.61 -9.81
C LEU A 298 -11.41 17.56 -10.49
N ALA A 299 -11.61 16.32 -10.08
CA ALA A 299 -11.06 15.18 -10.80
C ALA A 299 -11.64 15.12 -12.21
N PRO A 300 -10.89 14.74 -13.25
CA PRO A 300 -11.39 14.60 -14.60
C PRO A 300 -12.57 13.63 -14.75
N GLU A 301 -12.73 12.71 -13.79
CA GLU A 301 -13.81 11.71 -13.73
C GLU A 301 -15.02 12.16 -12.87
N HIS A 302 -15.02 13.39 -12.38
CA HIS A 302 -16.05 13.85 -11.44
C HIS A 302 -17.44 13.83 -12.09
N PRO A 303 -18.48 13.24 -11.42
CA PRO A 303 -19.80 12.99 -12.01
C PRO A 303 -20.56 14.27 -12.40
N TYR A 304 -20.27 15.43 -11.80
CA TYR A 304 -20.94 16.69 -12.11
C TYR A 304 -20.40 17.39 -13.36
N LEU A 305 -19.29 16.94 -13.95
CA LEU A 305 -18.71 17.61 -15.13
C LEU A 305 -19.67 17.75 -16.32
N PRO A 306 -20.51 16.74 -16.66
CA PRO A 306 -21.46 16.89 -17.77
C PRO A 306 -22.47 18.02 -17.55
N GLU A 307 -22.85 18.30 -16.30
CA GLU A 307 -23.85 19.30 -15.95
C GLU A 307 -23.26 20.71 -15.81
N ILE A 308 -22.02 20.84 -15.30
CA ILE A 308 -21.41 22.14 -15.02
C ILE A 308 -20.56 22.68 -16.15
N THR A 309 -20.09 21.80 -17.07
CA THR A 309 -19.24 22.25 -18.19
C THR A 309 -20.04 23.08 -19.19
N THR A 310 -19.59 24.31 -19.42
CA THR A 310 -20.27 25.17 -20.38
C THR A 310 -20.10 24.65 -21.82
N PRO A 311 -21.05 24.94 -22.73
CA PRO A 311 -20.96 24.48 -24.13
C PRO A 311 -19.65 24.87 -24.82
N ALA A 312 -19.10 26.03 -24.49
CA ALA A 312 -17.83 26.51 -25.04
C ALA A 312 -16.61 25.67 -24.61
N GLN A 313 -16.68 24.98 -23.45
CA GLN A 313 -15.59 24.22 -22.88
C GLN A 313 -15.75 22.68 -23.05
N GLN A 314 -16.89 22.21 -23.52
CA GLN A 314 -17.16 20.76 -23.65
C GLN A 314 -16.10 20.02 -24.46
N SER A 315 -15.68 20.58 -25.60
CA SER A 315 -14.67 19.94 -26.44
C SER A 315 -13.32 19.83 -25.75
N ALA A 316 -12.89 20.90 -25.06
CA ALA A 316 -11.61 20.95 -24.34
C ALA A 316 -11.61 20.00 -23.13
N VAL A 317 -12.72 19.98 -22.36
CA VAL A 317 -12.89 19.08 -21.22
C VAL A 317 -12.88 17.61 -21.66
N ALA A 318 -13.63 17.27 -22.73
CA ALA A 318 -13.66 15.89 -23.25
C ALA A 318 -12.28 15.43 -23.80
N ALA A 319 -11.58 16.31 -24.48
CA ALA A 319 -10.21 16.01 -24.96
C ALA A 319 -9.25 15.77 -23.78
N TYR A 320 -9.33 16.58 -22.71
CA TYR A 320 -8.53 16.42 -21.53
C TYR A 320 -8.85 15.12 -20.77
N GLN A 321 -10.13 14.81 -20.56
CA GLN A 321 -10.57 13.56 -19.95
C GLN A 321 -9.99 12.33 -20.69
N LYS A 322 -10.05 12.35 -22.02
CA LYS A 322 -9.47 11.29 -22.85
C LYS A 322 -7.95 11.17 -22.70
N ALA A 323 -7.25 12.28 -22.63
CA ALA A 323 -5.79 12.29 -22.46
C ALA A 323 -5.38 11.76 -21.06
N ILE A 324 -6.17 12.05 -20.02
CA ILE A 324 -5.87 11.63 -18.65
C ILE A 324 -6.28 10.18 -18.38
N ALA A 325 -7.28 9.65 -19.09
CA ALA A 325 -7.77 8.28 -18.89
C ALA A 325 -6.68 7.18 -19.01
N SER A 326 -5.59 7.47 -19.71
CA SER A 326 -4.44 6.56 -19.86
C SER A 326 -3.33 6.74 -18.82
N LYS A 327 -3.39 7.77 -17.95
CA LYS A 327 -2.39 8.02 -16.92
C LYS A 327 -2.66 7.20 -15.66
N SER A 328 -1.62 6.64 -15.05
CA SER A 328 -1.71 5.96 -13.75
C SER A 328 -1.93 6.96 -12.60
N ASP A 329 -2.47 6.48 -11.46
CA ASP A 329 -2.62 7.33 -10.27
C ASP A 329 -1.23 7.78 -9.73
N MET A 330 -0.18 6.97 -9.92
CA MET A 330 1.20 7.34 -9.63
C MET A 330 1.71 8.46 -10.54
N ASP A 331 1.42 8.38 -11.83
CA ASP A 331 1.76 9.42 -12.80
C ASP A 331 1.04 10.73 -12.52
N ARG A 332 -0.20 10.66 -12.07
CA ARG A 332 -1.01 11.81 -11.70
C ARG A 332 -0.54 12.46 -10.40
N GLY A 333 -0.05 11.66 -9.45
CA GLY A 333 0.47 12.11 -8.15
C GLY A 333 1.91 12.64 -8.18
N ASP A 334 2.63 12.54 -9.30
CA ASP A 334 4.04 12.97 -9.39
C ASP A 334 4.15 14.50 -9.32
N LEU A 335 4.70 14.99 -8.21
CA LEU A 335 4.88 16.41 -7.94
C LEU A 335 5.86 17.10 -8.89
N ASN A 336 6.76 16.36 -9.53
CA ASN A 336 7.79 16.89 -10.41
C ASN A 336 7.33 17.09 -11.86
N LYS A 337 6.09 16.76 -12.19
CA LYS A 337 5.53 16.96 -13.53
C LYS A 337 4.90 18.34 -13.68
N ASP A 338 4.95 18.84 -14.91
CA ASP A 338 4.25 20.04 -15.31
C ASP A 338 2.75 19.91 -15.02
N LYS A 339 2.19 20.86 -14.26
CA LYS A 339 0.76 20.88 -13.94
C LYS A 339 -0.06 21.05 -15.21
N SER A 340 -1.09 20.23 -15.38
CA SER A 340 -2.03 20.32 -16.49
C SER A 340 -3.46 20.47 -15.99
N GLY A 341 -4.30 21.13 -16.76
CA GLY A 341 -5.70 21.32 -16.42
C GLY A 341 -6.47 22.07 -17.48
N VAL A 342 -7.81 22.03 -17.37
CA VAL A 342 -8.74 22.73 -18.26
C VAL A 342 -9.81 23.42 -17.45
N PHE A 343 -10.13 24.66 -17.80
CA PHE A 343 -11.23 25.40 -17.22
C PHE A 343 -12.58 24.85 -17.73
N THR A 344 -13.53 24.64 -16.82
CA THR A 344 -14.86 24.08 -17.17
C THR A 344 -15.84 25.13 -17.69
N GLY A 345 -15.52 26.42 -17.54
CA GLY A 345 -16.44 27.54 -17.82
C GLY A 345 -17.38 27.86 -16.66
N ALA A 346 -17.39 27.04 -15.60
CA ALA A 346 -18.24 27.25 -14.43
C ALA A 346 -17.47 27.90 -13.27
N PHE A 347 -18.23 28.46 -12.33
CA PHE A 347 -17.72 29.09 -11.12
C PHE A 347 -18.44 28.53 -9.89
N ALA A 348 -17.69 28.42 -8.78
CA ALA A 348 -18.21 28.10 -7.47
C ALA A 348 -18.19 29.37 -6.58
N VAL A 349 -19.11 29.45 -5.64
CA VAL A 349 -19.17 30.55 -4.66
C VAL A 349 -18.44 30.13 -3.39
N ASN A 350 -17.39 30.83 -3.01
CA ASN A 350 -16.70 30.60 -1.76
C ASN A 350 -17.61 31.00 -0.57
N PRO A 351 -17.99 30.07 0.31
CA PRO A 351 -18.96 30.36 1.37
C PRO A 351 -18.45 31.33 2.44
N ALA A 352 -17.13 31.57 2.52
CA ALA A 352 -16.54 32.43 3.52
C ALA A 352 -16.52 33.91 3.13
N ASN A 353 -16.39 34.23 1.83
CA ASN A 353 -16.26 35.62 1.35
C ASN A 353 -17.18 35.96 0.18
N HIS A 354 -17.99 34.99 -0.27
CA HIS A 354 -18.96 35.09 -1.38
C HIS A 354 -18.32 35.43 -2.74
N GLU A 355 -17.00 35.29 -2.88
CA GLU A 355 -16.29 35.45 -4.15
C GLU A 355 -16.58 34.30 -5.08
N GLN A 356 -16.77 34.57 -6.37
CA GLN A 356 -16.85 33.54 -7.40
C GLN A 356 -15.44 33.07 -7.78
N ILE A 357 -15.20 31.78 -7.67
CA ILE A 357 -13.93 31.14 -8.01
C ILE A 357 -14.11 30.18 -9.19
N PRO A 358 -13.21 30.19 -10.20
CA PRO A 358 -13.34 29.33 -11.38
C PRO A 358 -13.16 27.87 -11.03
N ILE A 359 -13.93 27.00 -11.70
CA ILE A 359 -13.84 25.52 -11.54
C ILE A 359 -13.00 24.95 -12.69
N TRP A 360 -11.92 24.28 -12.34
CA TRP A 360 -11.00 23.61 -13.24
C TRP A 360 -11.09 22.09 -13.08
N ILE A 361 -10.62 21.35 -14.07
CA ILE A 361 -10.26 19.95 -13.94
C ILE A 361 -8.75 19.81 -14.07
N ALA A 362 -8.15 18.95 -13.25
CA ALA A 362 -6.71 18.69 -13.31
C ALA A 362 -6.40 17.23 -12.90
N ASP A 363 -5.31 16.72 -13.44
CA ASP A 363 -4.92 15.31 -13.25
C ASP A 363 -4.45 14.99 -11.82
N TYR A 364 -3.96 15.97 -11.06
CA TYR A 364 -3.51 15.74 -9.67
C TYR A 364 -4.65 15.61 -8.65
N VAL A 365 -5.91 15.84 -9.05
CA VAL A 365 -7.09 15.58 -8.22
C VAL A 365 -7.69 14.23 -8.61
N MET A 366 -7.91 13.36 -7.63
CA MET A 366 -8.36 11.98 -7.85
C MET A 366 -9.68 11.71 -7.14
N MET A 367 -10.58 10.94 -7.79
CA MET A 367 -11.87 10.54 -7.20
C MET A 367 -11.73 9.67 -5.95
N GLY A 368 -10.63 8.96 -5.80
CA GLY A 368 -10.36 8.10 -4.63
C GLY A 368 -9.94 8.86 -3.37
N TYR A 369 -9.75 10.18 -3.45
CA TYR A 369 -9.36 11.02 -2.31
C TYR A 369 -10.43 12.10 -2.04
N GLY A 370 -10.98 12.08 -0.82
CA GLY A 370 -12.07 12.99 -0.43
C GLY A 370 -13.30 12.83 -1.33
N THR A 371 -13.77 13.94 -1.86
CA THR A 371 -14.95 13.99 -2.74
C THR A 371 -14.62 14.04 -4.23
N GLY A 372 -13.34 13.94 -4.61
CA GLY A 372 -12.89 14.21 -5.98
C GLY A 372 -12.87 15.70 -6.34
N ALA A 373 -12.98 16.57 -5.34
CA ALA A 373 -12.94 18.02 -5.47
C ALA A 373 -12.02 18.63 -4.40
N ILE A 374 -11.29 19.66 -4.75
CA ILE A 374 -10.48 20.45 -3.81
C ILE A 374 -10.78 21.96 -3.96
N MET A 375 -10.75 22.68 -2.87
CA MET A 375 -10.55 24.11 -2.87
C MET A 375 -9.06 24.40 -2.98
N ALA A 376 -8.65 25.15 -3.96
CA ALA A 376 -7.25 25.46 -4.18
C ALA A 376 -6.83 26.74 -3.46
N VAL A 377 -5.77 26.64 -2.67
CA VAL A 377 -5.26 27.70 -1.81
C VAL A 377 -3.79 28.01 -2.13
N PRO A 378 -3.50 28.65 -3.27
CA PRO A 378 -2.16 28.74 -3.85
C PRO A 378 -1.12 29.46 -2.99
N ALA A 379 -1.54 30.24 -1.99
CA ALA A 379 -0.60 30.85 -1.04
C ALA A 379 -0.21 29.89 0.10
N HIS A 380 -0.82 28.70 0.20
CA HIS A 380 -0.71 27.79 1.33
C HIS A 380 -0.50 26.30 0.94
N ASP A 381 -0.51 25.98 -0.36
CA ASP A 381 -0.22 24.65 -0.92
C ASP A 381 0.67 24.80 -2.15
N GLU A 382 1.77 24.04 -2.21
CA GLU A 382 2.77 24.13 -3.27
C GLU A 382 2.22 23.67 -4.63
N ARG A 383 1.37 22.64 -4.66
CA ARG A 383 0.75 22.13 -5.89
C ARG A 383 -0.20 23.16 -6.48
N ASP A 384 -0.99 23.80 -5.62
CA ASP A 384 -1.92 24.83 -6.00
C ASP A 384 -1.17 26.10 -6.46
N PHE A 385 -0.02 26.41 -5.83
CA PHE A 385 0.82 27.52 -6.23
C PHE A 385 1.37 27.34 -7.64
N GLU A 386 1.95 26.20 -7.95
CA GLU A 386 2.48 25.88 -9.29
C GLU A 386 1.39 25.93 -10.37
N PHE A 387 0.20 25.38 -10.06
CA PHE A 387 -0.95 25.44 -10.95
C PHE A 387 -1.42 26.88 -11.18
N ALA A 388 -1.54 27.66 -10.11
CA ALA A 388 -1.94 29.07 -10.19
C ALA A 388 -0.95 29.91 -11.02
N GLN A 389 0.36 29.68 -10.86
CA GLN A 389 1.37 30.34 -11.68
C GLN A 389 1.23 29.98 -13.16
N ARG A 390 1.06 28.70 -13.48
CA ARG A 390 0.92 28.23 -14.86
C ARG A 390 -0.27 28.82 -15.58
N PHE A 391 -1.42 28.90 -14.88
CA PHE A 391 -2.68 29.35 -15.47
C PHE A 391 -3.01 30.83 -15.13
N ASN A 392 -2.04 31.56 -14.55
CA ASN A 392 -2.17 32.98 -14.17
C ASN A 392 -3.40 33.25 -13.30
N LEU A 393 -3.62 32.35 -12.29
CA LEU A 393 -4.72 32.48 -11.34
C LEU A 393 -4.30 33.31 -10.11
N PRO A 394 -5.24 33.96 -9.40
CA PRO A 394 -4.94 34.77 -8.22
C PRO A 394 -4.31 33.95 -7.09
N ILE A 395 -3.31 34.55 -6.41
CA ILE A 395 -2.67 33.97 -5.22
C ILE A 395 -2.93 34.94 -4.05
N LYS A 396 -3.68 34.46 -3.03
CA LYS A 396 -4.16 35.29 -1.91
C LYS A 396 -3.67 34.71 -0.58
N GLN A 397 -2.78 35.36 0.09
CA GLN A 397 -2.31 34.97 1.42
C GLN A 397 -3.33 35.39 2.48
N VAL A 398 -3.78 34.45 3.33
CA VAL A 398 -4.78 34.69 4.37
C VAL A 398 -4.34 34.17 5.75
N VAL A 399 -3.29 33.36 5.80
CA VAL A 399 -2.65 32.92 7.04
C VAL A 399 -1.18 33.36 7.00
N SER A 400 -0.71 34.03 8.05
CA SER A 400 0.69 34.41 8.22
C SER A 400 1.30 33.67 9.40
N SER A 401 2.58 33.27 9.31
CA SER A 401 3.32 32.79 10.47
C SER A 401 3.56 33.93 11.45
N ASN A 402 3.32 33.70 12.74
CA ASN A 402 3.43 34.71 13.81
C ASN A 402 4.90 35.04 14.18
N THR A 403 5.84 34.89 13.26
CA THR A 403 7.22 35.34 13.41
C THR A 403 7.27 36.84 12.95
N GLY A 404 7.09 37.73 13.91
CA GLY A 404 6.92 39.16 13.75
C GLY A 404 7.97 39.87 12.89
N GLY A 405 7.75 39.87 11.59
CA GLY A 405 8.41 40.70 10.60
C GLY A 405 7.48 40.90 9.41
N PRO A 406 7.48 42.10 8.78
CA PRO A 406 6.71 42.29 7.56
C PRO A 406 7.21 41.33 6.47
N PRO A 407 6.32 40.84 5.57
CA PRO A 407 6.72 39.97 4.48
C PRO A 407 7.82 40.68 3.65
N VAL A 408 8.92 39.95 3.47
CA VAL A 408 9.99 40.46 2.57
C VAL A 408 9.45 40.32 1.15
N MET A 409 9.00 41.42 0.59
CA MET A 409 8.69 41.53 -0.84
C MET A 409 9.99 41.42 -1.63
N ASP A 410 10.10 40.40 -2.48
CA ASP A 410 11.14 40.38 -3.52
C ASP A 410 11.00 41.65 -4.36
N LYS A 411 12.12 42.24 -4.71
CA LYS A 411 12.18 43.45 -5.53
C LYS A 411 11.51 43.31 -6.91
N ARG A 412 10.99 42.14 -7.24
CA ARG A 412 10.23 41.84 -8.47
C ARG A 412 8.72 41.85 -8.29
N GLY A 413 8.18 42.21 -7.10
CA GLY A 413 6.73 42.35 -6.88
C GLY A 413 5.92 41.08 -6.84
N THR A 414 6.58 39.92 -6.88
CA THR A 414 5.94 38.61 -6.72
C THR A 414 6.29 38.10 -5.34
N GLY A 415 5.31 38.09 -4.42
CA GLY A 415 5.46 37.43 -3.10
C GLY A 415 5.66 35.95 -3.32
N GLY A 416 6.87 35.44 -3.11
CA GLY A 416 7.13 34.00 -3.06
C GLY A 416 6.43 33.37 -1.85
N PRO A 417 6.09 32.09 -1.91
CA PRO A 417 5.50 31.38 -0.77
C PRO A 417 6.45 31.43 0.42
N PRO A 418 5.94 31.53 1.66
CA PRO A 418 6.77 31.49 2.84
C PRO A 418 7.54 30.16 2.84
N VAL A 419 8.85 30.25 3.10
CA VAL A 419 9.69 29.04 3.27
C VAL A 419 9.14 28.25 4.45
N MET A 420 8.52 27.11 4.18
CA MET A 420 8.09 26.19 5.24
C MET A 420 9.32 25.62 5.94
N ASP A 421 9.36 25.75 7.26
CA ASP A 421 10.31 25.06 8.11
C ASP A 421 10.18 23.54 7.86
N LYS A 422 11.31 22.87 7.62
CA LYS A 422 11.38 21.42 7.31
C LYS A 422 10.88 20.49 8.44
N ARG A 423 10.14 21.01 9.40
CA ARG A 423 9.54 20.27 10.50
C ARG A 423 8.04 20.12 10.30
N GLY A 424 7.67 19.13 9.52
CA GLY A 424 6.42 18.39 9.67
C GLY A 424 5.18 19.01 9.06
N THR A 425 4.83 18.55 7.90
CA THR A 425 3.47 18.09 7.60
C THR A 425 3.61 16.96 6.59
N GLY A 426 3.06 15.76 6.94
CA GLY A 426 3.19 14.56 6.16
C GLY A 426 2.40 14.62 4.86
N GLY A 427 3.14 14.75 3.76
CA GLY A 427 2.68 14.21 2.49
C GLY A 427 2.97 12.71 2.45
N PRO A 428 2.32 11.93 1.58
CA PRO A 428 2.65 10.54 1.43
C PRO A 428 4.15 10.38 1.12
N PRO A 429 4.82 9.34 1.66
CA PRO A 429 6.25 9.18 1.46
C PRO A 429 6.54 9.05 -0.03
N VAL A 430 7.35 9.95 -0.55
CA VAL A 430 7.91 9.83 -1.90
C VAL A 430 8.86 8.65 -1.88
N MET A 431 8.48 7.53 -2.50
CA MET A 431 9.43 6.46 -2.77
C MET A 431 10.50 6.98 -3.75
N ASP A 432 11.75 7.00 -3.30
CA ASP A 432 12.91 7.28 -4.15
C ASP A 432 12.88 6.30 -5.34
N LYS A 433 13.07 6.83 -6.54
CA LYS A 433 13.09 6.07 -7.81
C LYS A 433 14.19 5.00 -7.90
N ARG A 434 14.99 4.82 -6.84
CA ARG A 434 15.98 3.76 -6.73
C ARG A 434 15.48 2.70 -5.77
N GLY A 435 14.69 1.78 -6.28
CA GLY A 435 14.18 0.58 -5.61
C GLY A 435 15.28 -0.39 -5.16
N THR A 436 16.37 0.12 -4.60
CA THR A 436 17.42 -0.65 -3.94
C THR A 436 17.80 0.11 -2.68
N GLY A 437 17.18 -0.24 -1.56
CA GLY A 437 17.70 0.09 -0.25
C GLY A 437 19.04 -0.61 -0.05
N GLY A 438 20.12 -0.03 -0.58
CA GLY A 438 21.48 -0.39 -0.24
C GLY A 438 21.80 0.13 1.16
N PRO A 439 22.62 -0.57 1.94
CA PRO A 439 23.07 -0.08 3.24
C PRO A 439 23.83 1.26 3.08
N PRO A 440 23.81 2.13 4.10
CA PRO A 440 24.49 3.42 4.02
C PRO A 440 25.98 3.21 3.71
N VAL A 441 26.46 3.89 2.69
CA VAL A 441 27.87 3.93 2.33
C VAL A 441 28.62 4.58 3.47
N MET A 442 29.46 3.81 4.17
CA MET A 442 30.42 4.35 5.14
C MET A 442 31.42 5.24 4.42
N ASP A 443 31.50 6.50 4.84
CA ASP A 443 32.57 7.43 4.45
C ASP A 443 33.94 6.85 4.87
N LYS A 444 34.86 6.80 3.93
CA LYS A 444 36.22 6.28 4.08
C LYS A 444 37.13 7.22 4.87
N ARG A 445 36.74 7.75 5.99
CA ARG A 445 37.65 8.43 6.92
C ARG A 445 37.57 7.76 8.29
N GLY A 446 38.44 6.75 8.45
CA GLY A 446 38.64 6.09 9.71
C GLY A 446 39.25 7.00 10.77
N THR A 447 38.66 6.97 11.93
CA THR A 447 39.34 6.95 13.26
C THR A 447 38.22 7.02 14.31
N GLY A 448 38.09 6.01 15.12
CA GLY A 448 37.18 5.98 16.27
C GLY A 448 37.15 4.59 16.89
N GLY A 449 38.03 4.35 17.83
CA GLY A 449 38.08 3.13 18.62
C GLY A 449 36.82 2.96 19.51
N PRO A 450 36.64 1.76 20.09
CA PRO A 450 35.40 1.43 20.81
C PRO A 450 35.31 2.22 22.13
N PRO A 451 34.07 2.55 22.60
CA PRO A 451 33.91 3.18 23.92
C PRO A 451 34.24 2.18 25.02
N VAL A 452 35.10 2.61 25.94
CA VAL A 452 35.44 1.97 27.20
C VAL A 452 34.22 2.03 28.11
N MET A 453 33.72 0.89 28.58
CA MET A 453 32.81 0.84 29.72
C MET A 453 33.63 1.08 30.99
N ASP A 454 33.30 2.16 31.70
CA ASP A 454 33.66 2.30 33.11
C ASP A 454 32.47 1.89 33.99
N LYS A 455 32.80 0.94 34.88
CA LYS A 455 32.15 0.43 36.11
C LYS A 455 30.63 0.61 36.35
#